data_5067c3cf01b6e3bffa8ce9f22dc67c0b
#
_entry.id   5067c3cf01b6e3bffa8ce9f22dc67c0b
#
_cell.length_a   1.000
_cell.length_b   1.000
_cell.length_c   1.000
_cell.angle_alpha   90.00
_cell.angle_beta   90.00
_cell.angle_gamma   90.00
#
_symmetry.space_group_name_H-M   'P 1'
#
loop_
_entity.id
_entity.type
_entity.pdbx_description
1 polymer ?
#
loop_
_entity_poly.entity_id
_entity_poly.type
_entity_poly.pdbx_seq_one_letter_code
_entity_poly.pdbx_strand_id
1 'polypeptide(L)'
;MSRLISDKYRAVQQEYLQRFNQLRANEEELNRIFIDIYGLQGELTPDVAEKDVTVYRIIDQPDAEQRKMTYVLSMRDEIVSLLSYMVGCMLGRYSPYVDGLLYAGGEWSYDAVCARITQGAEACDFYDPALGLFLPDHDGIVPITDDDYLPDDIVTRTAEFVRKVYGADTLEENLRFIADALGGKGDSPRQVIRNYYLHDFYTDHLKTYQKRPIYWQFDAGKQDSFKCLMYLHRYDRDTVARVRTDYVHEIQERLRTQLSGAQKALETAEGRARVNASKRAQKLEKLLAELNKYEEIVHHYADMRLPLDLDDGVKVNYGKLADMLTKIK
;
A
#
# COMPACT_ATOMS: atom_id res chain seq x y z
N MET A 1 -22.72 12.15 3.62
CA MET A 1 -22.03 10.89 4.00
C MET A 1 -20.97 11.17 5.05
N SER A 2 -20.76 10.25 6.01
CA SER A 2 -19.65 10.40 6.97
C SER A 2 -18.30 10.44 6.25
N ARG A 3 -17.42 11.35 6.69
CA ARG A 3 -16.04 11.47 6.21
C ARG A 3 -15.04 10.63 7.04
N LEU A 4 -15.53 9.89 8.04
CA LEU A 4 -14.71 8.99 8.85
C LEU A 4 -14.58 7.61 8.21
N ILE A 5 -13.35 7.13 8.09
CA ILE A 5 -13.04 5.77 7.62
C ILE A 5 -13.64 4.74 8.59
N SER A 6 -13.63 5.02 9.89
CA SER A 6 -14.23 4.15 10.91
C SER A 6 -15.72 3.90 10.69
N ASP A 7 -16.48 4.92 10.26
CA ASP A 7 -17.91 4.77 9.99
C ASP A 7 -18.16 3.97 8.71
N LYS A 8 -17.33 4.19 7.69
CA LYS A 8 -17.38 3.39 6.45
C LYS A 8 -17.05 1.92 6.72
N TYR A 9 -16.05 1.65 7.56
CA TYR A 9 -15.71 0.30 7.99
C TYR A 9 -16.89 -0.39 8.70
N ARG A 10 -17.56 0.31 9.64
CA ARG A 10 -18.76 -0.24 10.32
C ARG A 10 -19.88 -0.54 9.34
N ALA A 11 -20.12 0.32 8.36
CA ALA A 11 -21.14 0.10 7.34
C ALA A 11 -20.85 -1.15 6.49
N VAL A 12 -19.60 -1.33 6.07
CA VAL A 12 -19.15 -2.53 5.32
C VAL A 12 -19.30 -3.80 6.16
N GLN A 13 -18.94 -3.75 7.46
CA GLN A 13 -19.13 -4.90 8.36
C GLN A 13 -20.61 -5.29 8.46
N GLN A 14 -21.52 -4.31 8.59
CA GLN A 14 -22.96 -4.56 8.65
C GLN A 14 -23.47 -5.18 7.35
N GLU A 15 -23.00 -4.70 6.20
CA GLU A 15 -23.35 -5.27 4.90
C GLU A 15 -22.87 -6.73 4.76
N TYR A 16 -21.64 -7.04 5.16
CA TYR A 16 -21.13 -8.41 5.14
C TYR A 16 -21.96 -9.33 6.04
N LEU A 17 -22.31 -8.88 7.24
CA LEU A 17 -23.14 -9.66 8.16
C LEU A 17 -24.53 -9.92 7.57
N GLN A 18 -25.14 -8.93 6.93
CA GLN A 18 -26.44 -9.10 6.27
C GLN A 18 -26.36 -10.11 5.12
N ARG A 19 -25.33 -9.99 4.27
CA ARG A 19 -25.12 -10.93 3.15
C ARG A 19 -24.85 -12.36 3.64
N PHE A 20 -24.08 -12.52 4.70
CA PHE A 20 -23.83 -13.81 5.32
C PHE A 20 -25.10 -14.45 5.86
N ASN A 21 -25.90 -13.70 6.62
CA ASN A 21 -27.16 -14.19 7.17
C ASN A 21 -28.15 -14.56 6.07
N GLN A 22 -28.18 -13.78 4.97
CA GLN A 22 -29.01 -14.10 3.81
C GLN A 22 -28.56 -15.40 3.13
N LEU A 23 -27.26 -15.58 2.96
CA LEU A 23 -26.72 -16.82 2.37
C LEU A 23 -27.07 -18.03 3.23
N ARG A 24 -26.87 -17.94 4.55
CA ARG A 24 -27.24 -18.99 5.51
C ARG A 24 -28.73 -19.34 5.41
N ALA A 25 -29.60 -18.33 5.40
CA ALA A 25 -31.04 -18.54 5.27
C ALA A 25 -31.43 -19.22 3.94
N ASN A 26 -30.74 -18.87 2.85
CA ASN A 26 -30.97 -19.53 1.56
C ASN A 26 -30.51 -21.00 1.59
N GLU A 27 -29.39 -21.32 2.23
CA GLU A 27 -28.95 -22.72 2.38
C GLU A 27 -29.89 -23.53 3.27
N GLU A 28 -30.36 -22.95 4.37
CA GLU A 28 -31.36 -23.59 5.26
C GLU A 28 -32.70 -23.86 4.52
N GLU A 29 -33.12 -22.94 3.66
CA GLU A 29 -34.32 -23.13 2.85
C GLU A 29 -34.14 -24.24 1.79
N LEU A 30 -32.96 -24.27 1.12
CA LEU A 30 -32.63 -25.36 0.20
C LEU A 30 -32.62 -26.70 0.92
N ASN A 31 -32.00 -26.78 2.10
CA ASN A 31 -32.00 -28.01 2.91
C ASN A 31 -33.43 -28.45 3.25
N ARG A 32 -34.30 -27.53 3.66
CA ARG A 32 -35.72 -27.81 3.98
C ARG A 32 -36.45 -28.42 2.78
N ILE A 33 -36.27 -27.81 1.58
CA ILE A 33 -36.88 -28.31 0.35
C ILE A 33 -36.44 -29.74 0.03
N PHE A 34 -35.11 -30.00 0.13
CA PHE A 34 -34.56 -31.33 -0.15
C PHE A 34 -35.01 -32.37 0.91
N ILE A 35 -35.00 -32.03 2.19
CA ILE A 35 -35.48 -32.88 3.28
C ILE A 35 -36.94 -33.26 3.05
N ASP A 36 -37.76 -32.32 2.62
CA ASP A 36 -39.19 -32.57 2.32
C ASP A 36 -39.38 -33.46 1.08
N ILE A 37 -38.62 -33.21 0.01
CA ILE A 37 -38.68 -34.01 -1.22
C ILE A 37 -38.32 -35.48 -0.95
N TYR A 38 -37.29 -35.70 -0.13
CA TYR A 38 -36.79 -37.06 0.17
C TYR A 38 -37.43 -37.70 1.41
N GLY A 39 -38.33 -37.00 2.11
CA GLY A 39 -39.01 -37.51 3.29
C GLY A 39 -38.13 -37.76 4.50
N LEU A 40 -37.07 -36.94 4.67
CA LEU A 40 -36.02 -37.13 5.69
C LEU A 40 -36.21 -36.26 6.95
N GLN A 41 -37.42 -35.76 7.20
CA GLN A 41 -37.72 -34.84 8.31
C GLN A 41 -37.46 -35.44 9.70
N GLY A 42 -37.43 -36.77 9.84
CA GLY A 42 -37.08 -37.45 11.08
C GLY A 42 -35.57 -37.72 11.28
N GLU A 43 -34.77 -37.51 10.25
CA GLU A 43 -33.35 -37.88 10.24
C GLU A 43 -32.42 -36.65 10.13
N LEU A 44 -32.83 -35.58 9.46
CA LEU A 44 -32.03 -34.40 9.16
C LEU A 44 -32.72 -33.12 9.63
N THR A 45 -31.87 -32.14 10.02
CA THR A 45 -32.30 -30.76 10.27
C THR A 45 -31.88 -29.86 9.13
N PRO A 46 -32.69 -28.87 8.72
CA PRO A 46 -32.31 -27.90 7.72
C PRO A 46 -31.28 -26.87 8.21
N ASP A 47 -31.03 -26.78 9.52
CA ASP A 47 -30.24 -25.76 10.14
C ASP A 47 -28.77 -25.85 9.65
N VAL A 48 -28.19 -24.69 9.32
CA VAL A 48 -26.79 -24.55 8.89
C VAL A 48 -26.03 -23.82 9.97
N ALA A 49 -25.02 -24.47 10.56
CA ALA A 49 -24.15 -23.80 11.51
C ALA A 49 -23.26 -22.75 10.81
N GLU A 50 -22.90 -21.67 11.50
CA GLU A 50 -22.10 -20.59 10.89
C GLU A 50 -20.83 -21.07 10.21
N LYS A 51 -20.15 -22.07 10.78
CA LYS A 51 -18.93 -22.67 10.23
C LYS A 51 -19.15 -23.48 8.94
N ASP A 52 -20.40 -23.87 8.67
CA ASP A 52 -20.77 -24.76 7.57
C ASP A 52 -21.40 -23.98 6.40
N VAL A 53 -21.63 -22.67 6.56
CA VAL A 53 -22.13 -21.80 5.48
C VAL A 53 -21.12 -21.76 4.34
N THR A 54 -21.58 -22.01 3.11
CA THR A 54 -20.74 -22.08 1.92
C THR A 54 -20.31 -20.69 1.45
N VAL A 55 -19.28 -20.14 2.04
CA VAL A 55 -18.66 -18.90 1.60
C VAL A 55 -17.35 -19.21 0.88
N TYR A 56 -17.24 -18.77 -0.38
CA TYR A 56 -16.08 -19.07 -1.24
C TYR A 56 -14.75 -18.58 -0.67
N ARG A 57 -14.75 -17.48 0.07
CA ARG A 57 -13.57 -16.98 0.73
C ARG A 57 -13.92 -16.36 2.05
N ILE A 58 -13.97 -17.20 3.01
CA ILE A 58 -13.85 -16.79 4.38
C ILE A 58 -12.37 -16.68 4.64
N ILE A 59 -12.02 -15.69 5.33
CA ILE A 59 -10.67 -15.37 5.61
C ILE A 59 -10.00 -16.41 6.36
N ASP A 60 -9.06 -16.71 5.70
CA ASP A 60 -8.14 -17.71 5.94
C ASP A 60 -7.16 -17.40 7.01
N GLN A 61 -7.53 -17.47 8.26
CA GLN A 61 -6.60 -18.14 9.16
C GLN A 61 -7.46 -18.94 10.12
N PRO A 62 -7.52 -20.25 9.96
CA PRO A 62 -8.00 -21.07 11.02
C PRO A 62 -7.07 -20.79 12.22
N ASP A 63 -7.61 -20.18 13.26
CA ASP A 63 -7.01 -20.26 14.56
C ASP A 63 -6.78 -21.76 14.80
N ALA A 64 -5.52 -22.18 14.86
CA ALA A 64 -5.14 -23.59 14.79
C ALA A 64 -5.80 -24.44 15.91
N GLU A 65 -6.27 -23.79 16.98
CA GLU A 65 -6.95 -24.43 18.09
C GLU A 65 -8.49 -24.41 17.98
N GLN A 66 -9.10 -23.45 17.26
CA GLN A 66 -10.55 -23.30 17.28
C GLN A 66 -11.26 -23.41 15.90
N ARG A 67 -10.53 -23.41 14.77
CA ARG A 67 -11.09 -23.44 13.42
C ARG A 67 -12.34 -22.57 13.25
N LYS A 68 -12.33 -21.40 13.88
CA LYS A 68 -13.39 -20.42 13.71
C LYS A 68 -13.19 -19.76 12.35
N MET A 69 -14.00 -20.15 11.40
CA MET A 69 -14.10 -19.40 10.16
C MET A 69 -14.74 -18.06 10.46
N THR A 70 -14.08 -16.98 10.06
CA THR A 70 -14.59 -15.62 10.20
C THR A 70 -15.14 -15.20 8.84
N TYR A 71 -16.39 -14.84 8.76
CA TYR A 71 -17.04 -14.38 7.52
C TYR A 71 -16.93 -12.87 7.29
N VAL A 72 -16.27 -12.17 8.19
CA VAL A 72 -16.00 -10.73 8.11
C VAL A 72 -14.50 -10.50 8.14
N LEU A 73 -13.98 -9.73 7.20
CA LEU A 73 -12.58 -9.33 7.16
C LEU A 73 -12.20 -8.59 8.44
N SER A 74 -11.00 -8.83 8.94
CA SER A 74 -10.49 -8.06 10.08
C SER A 74 -10.35 -6.59 9.70
N MET A 75 -10.40 -5.70 10.70
CA MET A 75 -10.15 -4.28 10.48
C MET A 75 -8.79 -4.04 9.80
N ARG A 76 -7.77 -4.83 10.15
CA ARG A 76 -6.46 -4.76 9.51
C ARG A 76 -6.54 -5.11 8.03
N ASP A 77 -7.25 -6.17 7.64
CA ASP A 77 -7.31 -6.60 6.25
C ASP A 77 -8.02 -5.56 5.37
N GLU A 78 -9.10 -4.94 5.87
CA GLU A 78 -9.79 -3.86 5.17
C GLU A 78 -8.90 -2.62 5.02
N ILE A 79 -8.15 -2.25 6.05
CA ILE A 79 -7.22 -1.12 5.97
C ILE A 79 -6.01 -1.41 5.07
N VAL A 80 -5.48 -2.62 5.08
CA VAL A 80 -4.44 -3.05 4.15
C VAL A 80 -4.94 -2.97 2.70
N SER A 81 -6.18 -3.39 2.44
CA SER A 81 -6.83 -3.25 1.14
C SER A 81 -6.98 -1.79 0.73
N LEU A 82 -7.42 -0.91 1.65
CA LEU A 82 -7.51 0.52 1.41
C LEU A 82 -6.15 1.15 1.08
N LEU A 83 -5.10 0.81 1.83
CA LEU A 83 -3.75 1.31 1.56
C LEU A 83 -3.22 0.82 0.21
N SER A 84 -3.50 -0.44 -0.16
CA SER A 84 -3.17 -0.97 -1.49
C SER A 84 -3.91 -0.22 -2.60
N TYR A 85 -5.17 0.15 -2.39
CA TYR A 85 -5.94 0.98 -3.31
C TYR A 85 -5.36 2.39 -3.43
N MET A 86 -4.97 3.02 -2.30
CA MET A 86 -4.32 4.33 -2.30
C MET A 86 -3.02 4.32 -3.11
N VAL A 87 -2.19 3.28 -2.95
CA VAL A 87 -0.99 3.08 -3.77
C VAL A 87 -1.35 2.95 -5.25
N GLY A 88 -2.43 2.23 -5.57
CA GLY A 88 -2.94 2.16 -6.93
C GLY A 88 -3.34 3.52 -7.49
N CYS A 89 -3.93 4.39 -6.68
CA CYS A 89 -4.25 5.77 -7.07
C CYS A 89 -3.00 6.64 -7.23
N MET A 90 -2.00 6.50 -6.35
CA MET A 90 -0.71 7.18 -6.47
C MET A 90 -0.01 6.82 -7.78
N LEU A 91 -0.05 5.56 -8.16
CA LEU A 91 0.62 5.03 -9.36
C LEU A 91 -0.22 5.14 -10.64
N GLY A 92 -1.46 5.65 -10.56
CA GLY A 92 -2.34 5.88 -11.71
C GLY A 92 -3.09 4.64 -12.20
N ARG A 93 -3.08 3.54 -11.45
CA ARG A 93 -3.89 2.35 -11.76
C ARG A 93 -5.38 2.57 -11.49
N TYR A 94 -5.69 3.32 -10.43
CA TYR A 94 -7.04 3.67 -10.01
C TYR A 94 -7.17 5.17 -9.80
N SER A 95 -8.40 5.63 -9.59
CA SER A 95 -8.69 6.98 -9.10
C SER A 95 -9.90 6.93 -8.18
N PRO A 96 -9.96 7.74 -7.12
CA PRO A 96 -11.17 7.83 -6.31
C PRO A 96 -12.36 8.46 -7.05
N TYR A 97 -12.13 9.08 -8.20
CA TYR A 97 -13.11 9.81 -9.00
C TYR A 97 -13.57 9.05 -10.25
N VAL A 98 -12.99 7.91 -10.56
CA VAL A 98 -13.30 7.12 -11.76
C VAL A 98 -13.50 5.67 -11.39
N ASP A 99 -14.64 5.10 -11.74
CA ASP A 99 -14.93 3.71 -11.47
C ASP A 99 -14.01 2.75 -12.25
N GLY A 100 -13.59 1.69 -11.57
CA GLY A 100 -12.78 0.63 -12.15
C GLY A 100 -11.32 1.02 -12.38
N LEU A 101 -10.73 0.49 -13.44
CA LEU A 101 -9.32 0.74 -13.79
C LEU A 101 -9.18 2.07 -14.55
N LEU A 102 -8.29 2.92 -14.06
CA LEU A 102 -7.92 4.16 -14.74
C LEU A 102 -6.91 3.87 -15.88
N TYR A 103 -5.87 3.08 -15.58
CA TYR A 103 -4.85 2.66 -16.52
C TYR A 103 -4.35 1.23 -16.22
N ALA A 104 -4.23 0.41 -17.27
CA ALA A 104 -3.78 -0.98 -17.16
C ALA A 104 -2.87 -1.42 -18.32
N GLY A 105 -2.25 -0.48 -19.03
CA GLY A 105 -1.34 -0.74 -20.16
C GLY A 105 -1.69 0.08 -21.39
N GLY A 106 -0.84 0.01 -22.41
CA GLY A 106 -0.86 0.87 -23.59
C GLY A 106 0.00 2.12 -23.40
N GLU A 107 -0.22 3.13 -24.23
CA GLU A 107 0.50 4.40 -24.12
C GLU A 107 0.04 5.19 -22.90
N TRP A 108 0.98 5.59 -22.05
CA TRP A 108 0.72 6.45 -20.90
C TRP A 108 0.71 7.91 -21.32
N SER A 109 -0.37 8.61 -21.04
CA SER A 109 -0.46 10.06 -21.16
C SER A 109 -0.97 10.66 -19.86
N TYR A 110 -0.11 11.40 -19.17
CA TYR A 110 -0.46 12.05 -17.91
C TYR A 110 -1.63 13.01 -18.06
N ASP A 111 -1.62 13.83 -19.14
CA ASP A 111 -2.67 14.81 -19.40
C ASP A 111 -4.03 14.14 -19.68
N ALA A 112 -4.04 13.05 -20.45
CA ALA A 112 -5.27 12.30 -20.73
C ALA A 112 -5.84 11.66 -19.46
N VAL A 113 -4.96 11.14 -18.58
CA VAL A 113 -5.35 10.58 -17.29
C VAL A 113 -5.91 11.66 -16.36
N CYS A 114 -5.25 12.82 -16.28
CA CYS A 114 -5.74 13.95 -15.49
C CYS A 114 -7.08 14.46 -15.99
N ALA A 115 -7.30 14.53 -17.31
CA ALA A 115 -8.58 14.94 -17.90
C ALA A 115 -9.72 13.98 -17.50
N ARG A 116 -9.48 12.66 -17.54
CA ARG A 116 -10.46 11.65 -17.09
C ARG A 116 -10.79 11.79 -15.60
N ILE A 117 -9.79 12.03 -14.75
CA ILE A 117 -9.97 12.26 -13.33
C ILE A 117 -10.81 13.51 -13.08
N THR A 118 -10.51 14.60 -13.78
CA THR A 118 -11.24 15.87 -13.66
C THR A 118 -12.72 15.69 -14.04
N GLN A 119 -12.98 15.05 -15.17
CA GLN A 119 -14.35 14.74 -15.60
C GLN A 119 -15.10 13.84 -14.59
N GLY A 120 -14.43 12.81 -14.06
CA GLY A 120 -15.03 11.92 -13.07
C GLY A 120 -15.34 12.65 -11.75
N ALA A 121 -14.46 13.57 -11.34
CA ALA A 121 -14.64 14.32 -10.09
C ALA A 121 -15.85 15.24 -10.10
N GLU A 122 -16.24 15.79 -11.24
CA GLU A 122 -17.44 16.62 -11.39
C GLU A 122 -18.74 15.88 -11.01
N ALA A 123 -18.73 14.55 -11.13
CA ALA A 123 -19.86 13.70 -10.80
C ALA A 123 -19.78 13.11 -9.36
N CYS A 124 -18.72 13.39 -8.60
CA CYS A 124 -18.51 12.80 -7.28
C CYS A 124 -19.01 13.70 -6.15
N ASP A 125 -19.94 13.22 -5.34
CA ASP A 125 -20.52 13.94 -4.19
C ASP A 125 -19.50 14.28 -3.09
N PHE A 126 -18.37 13.58 -3.02
CA PHE A 126 -17.33 13.80 -2.00
C PHE A 126 -16.21 14.73 -2.48
N TYR A 127 -16.18 15.10 -3.76
CA TYR A 127 -15.16 15.98 -4.29
C TYR A 127 -15.33 17.41 -3.73
N ASP A 128 -14.26 17.95 -3.18
CA ASP A 128 -14.19 19.32 -2.66
C ASP A 128 -13.19 20.12 -3.51
N PRO A 129 -13.68 21.06 -4.35
CA PRO A 129 -12.80 21.91 -5.16
C PRO A 129 -11.76 22.70 -4.37
N ALA A 130 -12.05 23.04 -3.10
CA ALA A 130 -11.10 23.76 -2.24
C ALA A 130 -9.90 22.90 -1.84
N LEU A 131 -10.05 21.57 -1.80
CA LEU A 131 -8.98 20.64 -1.49
C LEU A 131 -8.22 20.17 -2.75
N GLY A 132 -8.82 20.37 -3.93
CA GLY A 132 -8.31 19.95 -5.21
C GLY A 132 -8.35 18.44 -5.44
N LEU A 133 -7.94 18.00 -6.63
CA LEU A 133 -7.94 16.59 -7.04
C LEU A 133 -6.74 15.83 -6.46
N PHE A 134 -6.95 14.56 -6.11
CA PHE A 134 -5.86 13.63 -5.92
C PHE A 134 -5.45 13.08 -7.29
N LEU A 135 -4.27 13.46 -7.75
CA LEU A 135 -3.71 13.05 -9.03
C LEU A 135 -2.63 11.98 -8.82
N PRO A 136 -2.43 11.09 -9.80
CA PRO A 136 -1.33 10.13 -9.73
C PRO A 136 0.02 10.85 -9.75
N ASP A 137 1.03 10.14 -9.32
CA ASP A 137 2.39 10.59 -9.44
C ASP A 137 2.78 10.78 -10.91
N HIS A 138 3.57 11.82 -11.21
CA HIS A 138 3.88 12.21 -12.58
C HIS A 138 4.74 11.17 -13.31
N ASP A 139 5.78 10.66 -12.66
CA ASP A 139 6.72 9.69 -13.25
C ASP A 139 6.40 8.23 -12.90
N GLY A 140 5.43 8.00 -12.00
CA GLY A 140 4.99 6.67 -11.59
C GLY A 140 5.92 5.97 -10.61
N ILE A 141 6.73 6.74 -9.89
CA ILE A 141 7.64 6.28 -8.85
C ILE A 141 7.22 6.91 -7.52
N VAL A 142 6.95 6.11 -6.51
CA VAL A 142 6.56 6.58 -5.17
C VAL A 142 7.59 6.13 -4.16
N PRO A 143 8.39 7.06 -3.59
CA PRO A 143 9.45 6.72 -2.65
C PRO A 143 8.92 6.30 -1.27
N ILE A 144 9.66 5.40 -0.63
CA ILE A 144 9.43 4.91 0.74
C ILE A 144 10.76 5.03 1.48
N THR A 145 10.83 5.95 2.43
CA THR A 145 12.04 6.23 3.19
C THR A 145 11.77 6.17 4.70
N ASP A 146 12.83 6.14 5.51
CA ASP A 146 12.72 6.09 6.97
C ASP A 146 12.28 7.43 7.61
N ASP A 147 12.29 8.51 6.83
CA ASP A 147 11.87 9.87 7.23
C ASP A 147 11.32 10.62 6.00
N ASP A 148 10.75 11.81 6.17
CA ASP A 148 10.19 12.64 5.10
C ASP A 148 11.30 13.38 4.34
N TYR A 149 12.02 12.66 3.47
CA TYR A 149 13.08 13.25 2.64
C TYR A 149 12.54 13.91 1.36
N LEU A 150 11.43 13.42 0.82
CA LEU A 150 10.91 13.81 -0.48
C LEU A 150 9.45 14.28 -0.37
N PRO A 151 9.01 15.24 -1.18
CA PRO A 151 7.64 15.78 -1.11
C PRO A 151 6.57 14.77 -1.53
N ASP A 152 6.93 13.79 -2.34
CA ASP A 152 6.10 12.70 -2.87
C ASP A 152 6.25 11.38 -2.09
N ASP A 153 6.87 11.43 -0.89
CA ASP A 153 6.98 10.28 0.02
C ASP A 153 5.59 9.63 0.23
N ILE A 154 5.57 8.29 0.27
CA ILE A 154 4.34 7.50 0.32
C ILE A 154 3.41 7.87 1.48
N VAL A 155 3.97 8.28 2.65
CA VAL A 155 3.16 8.68 3.80
C VAL A 155 2.54 10.05 3.59
N THR A 156 3.29 10.98 2.99
CA THR A 156 2.80 12.29 2.57
C THR A 156 1.68 12.14 1.54
N ARG A 157 1.86 11.29 0.54
CA ARG A 157 0.84 10.96 -0.46
C ARG A 157 -0.39 10.27 0.14
N THR A 158 -0.19 9.37 1.13
CA THR A 158 -1.30 8.76 1.88
C THR A 158 -2.11 9.81 2.65
N ALA A 159 -1.45 10.73 3.36
CA ALA A 159 -2.11 11.81 4.07
C ALA A 159 -2.83 12.78 3.10
N GLU A 160 -2.25 13.06 1.95
CA GLU A 160 -2.87 13.85 0.89
C GLU A 160 -4.16 13.18 0.36
N PHE A 161 -4.10 11.87 0.09
CA PHE A 161 -5.27 11.10 -0.32
C PHE A 161 -6.39 11.19 0.73
N VAL A 162 -6.05 10.90 1.99
CA VAL A 162 -7.02 10.96 3.09
C VAL A 162 -7.64 12.36 3.21
N ARG A 163 -6.83 13.41 3.11
CA ARG A 163 -7.28 14.80 3.16
C ARG A 163 -8.25 15.14 2.02
N LYS A 164 -7.93 14.73 0.79
CA LYS A 164 -8.71 15.12 -0.39
C LYS A 164 -9.99 14.30 -0.55
N VAL A 165 -9.97 13.03 -0.16
CA VAL A 165 -11.11 12.11 -0.34
C VAL A 165 -12.04 12.11 0.88
N TYR A 166 -11.48 12.18 2.09
CA TYR A 166 -12.26 12.10 3.32
C TYR A 166 -12.44 13.46 4.02
N GLY A 167 -11.71 14.48 3.62
CA GLY A 167 -11.80 15.85 4.16
C GLY A 167 -10.62 16.23 5.07
N ALA A 168 -10.30 17.52 5.08
CA ALA A 168 -9.20 18.05 5.87
C ALA A 168 -9.48 18.04 7.39
N ASP A 169 -10.72 18.20 7.76
CA ASP A 169 -11.21 18.25 9.14
C ASP A 169 -11.12 16.89 9.85
N THR A 170 -11.17 15.79 9.11
CA THR A 170 -11.10 14.42 9.65
C THR A 170 -9.74 13.74 9.45
N LEU A 171 -8.75 14.45 8.89
CA LEU A 171 -7.46 13.88 8.50
C LEU A 171 -6.76 13.12 9.65
N GLU A 172 -6.56 13.78 10.79
CA GLU A 172 -5.79 13.19 11.89
C GLU A 172 -6.54 12.02 12.56
N GLU A 173 -7.87 12.10 12.62
CA GLU A 173 -8.69 11.01 13.14
C GLU A 173 -8.64 9.78 12.22
N ASN A 174 -8.73 9.99 10.91
CA ASN A 174 -8.62 8.93 9.91
C ASN A 174 -7.21 8.30 9.89
N LEU A 175 -6.15 9.10 9.97
CA LEU A 175 -4.78 8.56 10.06
C LEU A 175 -4.56 7.75 11.34
N ARG A 176 -5.15 8.18 12.45
CA ARG A 176 -5.11 7.40 13.71
C ARG A 176 -5.84 6.08 13.56
N PHE A 177 -7.04 6.09 12.99
CA PHE A 177 -7.79 4.86 12.74
C PHE A 177 -7.03 3.86 11.85
N ILE A 178 -6.37 4.35 10.79
CA ILE A 178 -5.50 3.53 9.93
C ILE A 178 -4.35 2.92 10.76
N ALA A 179 -3.66 3.74 11.55
CA ALA A 179 -2.54 3.29 12.37
C ALA A 179 -2.96 2.27 13.43
N ASP A 180 -4.08 2.49 14.10
CA ASP A 180 -4.64 1.58 15.12
C ASP A 180 -5.02 0.23 14.49
N ALA A 181 -5.61 0.24 13.28
CA ALA A 181 -5.95 -0.97 12.54
C ALA A 181 -4.71 -1.79 12.12
N LEU A 182 -3.62 -1.13 11.77
CA LEU A 182 -2.35 -1.78 11.43
C LEU A 182 -1.70 -2.42 12.67
N GLY A 183 -1.94 -1.90 13.88
CA GLY A 183 -1.44 -2.44 15.14
C GLY A 183 0.08 -2.36 15.29
N GLY A 184 0.74 -1.56 14.46
CA GLY A 184 2.19 -1.43 14.41
C GLY A 184 2.78 -0.55 15.53
N LYS A 185 4.10 -0.53 15.61
CA LYS A 185 4.86 0.31 16.55
C LYS A 185 5.22 1.63 15.88
N GLY A 186 5.14 2.72 16.61
CA GLY A 186 5.53 4.06 16.17
C GLY A 186 5.08 5.12 17.16
N ASP A 187 5.76 6.27 17.15
CA ASP A 187 5.51 7.39 18.06
C ASP A 187 4.35 8.28 17.57
N SER A 188 3.88 8.06 16.35
CA SER A 188 2.77 8.78 15.73
C SER A 188 2.05 7.91 14.70
N PRO A 189 0.77 8.24 14.35
CA PRO A 189 0.05 7.54 13.28
C PRO A 189 0.84 7.47 11.97
N ARG A 190 1.48 8.57 11.55
CA ARG A 190 2.30 8.60 10.33
C ARG A 190 3.50 7.66 10.42
N GLN A 191 4.13 7.54 11.58
CA GLN A 191 5.25 6.61 11.77
C GLN A 191 4.80 5.15 11.72
N VAL A 192 3.63 4.81 12.26
CA VAL A 192 3.05 3.45 12.14
C VAL A 192 2.77 3.11 10.68
N ILE A 193 2.17 4.04 9.93
CA ILE A 193 1.89 3.87 8.49
C ILE A 193 3.20 3.73 7.70
N ARG A 194 4.23 4.52 8.03
CA ARG A 194 5.56 4.42 7.42
C ARG A 194 6.19 3.04 7.64
N ASN A 195 6.16 2.56 8.87
CA ASN A 195 6.69 1.24 9.21
C ASN A 195 5.98 0.12 8.46
N TYR A 196 4.65 0.23 8.28
CA TYR A 196 3.90 -0.70 7.46
C TYR A 196 4.38 -0.71 6.00
N TYR A 197 4.54 0.46 5.38
CA TYR A 197 5.02 0.54 3.99
C TYR A 197 6.45 0.02 3.84
N LEU A 198 7.33 0.29 4.81
CA LEU A 198 8.73 -0.15 4.79
C LEU A 198 8.88 -1.67 4.91
N HIS A 199 8.03 -2.33 5.73
CA HIS A 199 8.30 -3.71 6.16
C HIS A 199 7.24 -4.73 5.75
N ASP A 200 5.96 -4.33 5.71
CA ASP A 200 4.84 -5.27 5.57
C ASP A 200 4.12 -5.16 4.22
N PHE A 201 3.95 -3.95 3.68
CA PHE A 201 3.15 -3.69 2.49
C PHE A 201 3.51 -4.59 1.31
N TYR A 202 4.80 -4.72 1.00
CA TYR A 202 5.20 -5.51 -0.16
C TYR A 202 4.95 -7.01 0.03
N THR A 203 5.04 -7.50 1.27
CA THR A 203 4.67 -8.88 1.62
C THR A 203 3.18 -9.12 1.41
N ASP A 204 2.32 -8.20 1.84
CA ASP A 204 0.86 -8.29 1.63
C ASP A 204 0.51 -8.16 0.15
N HIS A 205 1.19 -7.28 -0.59
CA HIS A 205 1.07 -7.16 -2.04
C HIS A 205 1.43 -8.47 -2.77
N LEU A 206 2.54 -9.12 -2.39
CA LEU A 206 2.94 -10.40 -2.96
C LEU A 206 1.93 -11.54 -2.68
N LYS A 207 1.30 -11.54 -1.50
CA LYS A 207 0.22 -12.50 -1.19
C LYS A 207 -0.99 -12.27 -2.09
N THR A 208 -1.45 -11.02 -2.20
CA THR A 208 -2.60 -10.64 -3.02
C THR A 208 -2.41 -11.04 -4.49
N TYR A 209 -1.23 -10.82 -5.03
CA TYR A 209 -0.91 -11.12 -6.43
C TYR A 209 -0.21 -12.47 -6.64
N GLN A 210 -0.26 -13.37 -5.66
CA GLN A 210 0.27 -14.75 -5.75
C GLN A 210 1.72 -14.77 -6.28
N LYS A 211 2.58 -13.92 -5.72
CA LYS A 211 3.98 -13.73 -6.10
C LYS A 211 4.19 -13.27 -7.57
N ARG A 212 3.21 -12.59 -8.13
CA ARG A 212 3.28 -11.93 -9.44
C ARG A 212 2.95 -10.45 -9.28
N PRO A 213 3.81 -9.66 -8.61
CA PRO A 213 3.51 -8.28 -8.25
C PRO A 213 3.34 -7.41 -9.49
N ILE A 214 2.36 -6.52 -9.45
CA ILE A 214 2.14 -5.46 -10.45
C ILE A 214 2.84 -4.16 -10.08
N TYR A 215 3.08 -3.94 -8.78
CA TYR A 215 3.95 -2.89 -8.27
C TYR A 215 5.28 -3.52 -7.91
N TRP A 216 6.35 -2.98 -8.43
CA TRP A 216 7.69 -3.46 -8.15
C TRP A 216 8.36 -2.55 -7.14
N GLN A 217 8.97 -3.16 -6.14
CA GLN A 217 9.67 -2.43 -5.09
C GLN A 217 11.17 -2.46 -5.36
N PHE A 218 11.73 -1.30 -5.68
CA PHE A 218 13.16 -1.06 -5.59
C PHE A 218 13.57 -1.03 -4.11
N ASP A 219 14.73 -1.59 -3.76
CA ASP A 219 15.12 -1.81 -2.36
C ASP A 219 16.64 -1.74 -2.21
N ALA A 220 17.11 -0.69 -1.54
CA ALA A 220 18.56 -0.48 -1.31
C ALA A 220 19.14 -1.46 -0.29
N GLY A 221 18.32 -2.04 0.60
CA GLY A 221 18.77 -3.05 1.54
C GLY A 221 18.19 -2.96 2.95
N LYS A 222 18.94 -3.50 3.92
CA LYS A 222 18.44 -3.78 5.28
C LYS A 222 18.39 -2.55 6.20
N GLN A 223 19.03 -1.47 5.84
CA GLN A 223 19.01 -0.24 6.65
C GLN A 223 17.80 0.64 6.33
N ASP A 224 16.99 0.26 5.31
CA ASP A 224 15.86 1.03 4.80
C ASP A 224 16.25 2.44 4.32
N SER A 225 17.46 2.57 3.75
CA SER A 225 17.98 3.85 3.28
C SER A 225 17.19 4.39 2.10
N PHE A 226 16.62 3.50 1.27
CA PHE A 226 15.75 3.83 0.16
C PHE A 226 14.95 2.61 -0.30
N LYS A 227 13.66 2.84 -0.50
CA LYS A 227 12.78 1.99 -1.30
C LYS A 227 11.89 2.89 -2.15
N CYS A 228 11.38 2.36 -3.26
CA CYS A 228 10.28 2.99 -3.98
C CYS A 228 9.40 1.94 -4.66
N LEU A 229 8.16 2.30 -4.90
CA LEU A 229 7.22 1.50 -5.69
C LEU A 229 7.11 2.08 -7.10
N MET A 230 7.09 1.20 -8.08
CA MET A 230 6.88 1.52 -9.48
C MET A 230 5.80 0.61 -10.06
N TYR A 231 4.90 1.16 -10.85
CA TYR A 231 3.87 0.39 -11.54
C TYR A 231 4.43 -0.20 -12.84
N LEU A 232 4.43 -1.53 -12.95
CA LEU A 232 5.02 -2.24 -14.09
C LEU A 232 4.55 -1.72 -15.45
N HIS A 233 3.25 -1.40 -15.59
CA HIS A 233 2.69 -0.91 -16.85
C HIS A 233 3.11 0.53 -17.21
N ARG A 234 3.76 1.25 -16.29
CA ARG A 234 4.33 2.59 -16.51
C ARG A 234 5.85 2.55 -16.68
N TYR A 235 6.45 1.37 -16.60
CA TYR A 235 7.89 1.23 -16.82
C TYR A 235 8.25 1.62 -18.26
N ASP A 236 9.29 2.42 -18.38
CA ASP A 236 9.98 2.72 -19.63
C ASP A 236 11.50 2.57 -19.46
N ARG A 237 12.25 2.76 -20.55
CA ARG A 237 13.71 2.59 -20.54
C ARG A 237 14.45 3.60 -19.67
N ASP A 238 13.81 4.71 -19.32
CA ASP A 238 14.40 5.78 -18.53
C ASP A 238 13.96 5.71 -17.05
N THR A 239 13.08 4.78 -16.69
CA THR A 239 12.58 4.61 -15.31
C THR A 239 13.72 4.42 -14.30
N VAL A 240 14.70 3.57 -14.61
CA VAL A 240 15.85 3.34 -13.70
C VAL A 240 16.73 4.58 -13.60
N ALA A 241 16.88 5.35 -14.68
CA ALA A 241 17.59 6.61 -14.67
C ALA A 241 16.91 7.64 -13.76
N ARG A 242 15.56 7.75 -13.81
CA ARG A 242 14.78 8.60 -12.89
C ARG A 242 14.93 8.15 -11.44
N VAL A 243 14.83 6.85 -11.16
CA VAL A 243 15.11 6.32 -9.80
C VAL A 243 16.46 6.79 -9.28
N ARG A 244 17.48 6.76 -10.13
CA ARG A 244 18.83 7.20 -9.78
C ARG A 244 18.92 8.70 -9.54
N THR A 245 18.51 9.50 -10.53
CA THR A 245 18.75 10.96 -10.55
C THR A 245 17.82 11.71 -9.63
N ASP A 246 16.53 11.38 -9.66
CA ASP A 246 15.52 12.20 -9.04
C ASP A 246 15.27 11.75 -7.57
N TYR A 247 15.61 10.50 -7.25
CA TYR A 247 15.37 9.93 -5.92
C TYR A 247 16.67 9.58 -5.18
N VAL A 248 17.49 8.67 -5.70
CA VAL A 248 18.69 8.20 -4.97
C VAL A 248 19.67 9.35 -4.69
N HIS A 249 19.96 10.17 -5.69
CA HIS A 249 20.88 11.31 -5.53
C HIS A 249 20.31 12.36 -4.57
N GLU A 250 19.01 12.67 -4.64
CA GLU A 250 18.39 13.64 -3.75
C GLU A 250 18.44 13.16 -2.29
N ILE A 251 18.15 11.88 -2.05
CA ILE A 251 18.23 11.31 -0.70
C ILE A 251 19.69 11.28 -0.21
N GLN A 252 20.66 10.95 -1.06
CA GLN A 252 22.09 11.04 -0.68
C GLN A 252 22.47 12.44 -0.21
N GLU A 253 22.06 13.49 -0.92
CA GLU A 253 22.35 14.89 -0.54
C GLU A 253 21.67 15.25 0.78
N ARG A 254 20.44 14.82 1.00
CA ARG A 254 19.74 15.06 2.26
C ARG A 254 20.39 14.32 3.43
N LEU A 255 20.78 13.06 3.24
CA LEU A 255 21.50 12.29 4.25
C LEU A 255 22.86 12.91 4.58
N ARG A 256 23.63 13.40 3.57
CA ARG A 256 24.90 14.12 3.79
C ARG A 256 24.69 15.39 4.60
N THR A 257 23.68 16.16 4.27
CA THR A 257 23.31 17.40 4.98
C THR A 257 22.94 17.12 6.44
N GLN A 258 22.09 16.12 6.67
CA GLN A 258 21.69 15.72 8.03
C GLN A 258 22.88 15.16 8.83
N LEU A 259 23.76 14.37 8.21
CA LEU A 259 24.96 13.84 8.84
C LEU A 259 25.91 14.95 9.27
N SER A 260 26.15 15.93 8.40
CA SER A 260 26.94 17.11 8.75
C SER A 260 26.36 17.88 9.93
N GLY A 261 25.02 18.06 9.96
CA GLY A 261 24.31 18.66 11.09
C GLY A 261 24.46 17.86 12.39
N ALA A 262 24.33 16.52 12.32
CA ALA A 262 24.49 15.66 13.48
C ALA A 262 25.94 15.66 14.03
N GLN A 263 26.93 15.71 13.15
CA GLN A 263 28.36 15.81 13.51
C GLN A 263 28.68 17.15 14.20
N LYS A 264 28.17 18.27 13.66
CA LYS A 264 28.31 19.59 14.31
C LYS A 264 27.63 19.62 15.69
N ALA A 265 26.44 19.04 15.80
CA ALA A 265 25.75 18.93 17.07
C ALA A 265 26.56 18.07 18.09
N LEU A 266 27.28 17.06 17.63
CA LEU A 266 28.12 16.21 18.47
C LEU A 266 29.31 16.97 19.08
N GLU A 267 29.85 17.96 18.37
CA GLU A 267 30.97 18.80 18.84
C GLU A 267 30.56 19.72 20.01
N THR A 268 29.33 20.21 20.01
CA THR A 268 28.82 21.21 20.96
C THR A 268 27.90 20.64 22.05
N ALA A 269 27.36 19.45 21.85
CA ALA A 269 26.41 18.85 22.79
C ALA A 269 27.11 18.12 23.95
N GLU A 270 26.48 18.14 25.12
CA GLU A 270 26.92 17.45 26.32
C GLU A 270 25.86 16.45 26.83
N GLY A 271 26.27 15.52 27.67
CA GLY A 271 25.39 14.58 28.35
C GLY A 271 24.50 13.77 27.40
N ARG A 272 23.19 13.74 27.65
CA ARG A 272 22.20 12.99 26.87
C ARG A 272 22.08 13.48 25.42
N ALA A 273 22.23 14.78 25.20
CA ALA A 273 22.15 15.38 23.85
C ALA A 273 23.31 14.87 22.97
N ARG A 274 24.52 14.74 23.52
CA ARG A 274 25.66 14.17 22.81
C ARG A 274 25.46 12.71 22.43
N VAL A 275 24.91 11.90 23.34
CA VAL A 275 24.60 10.49 23.06
C VAL A 275 23.57 10.38 21.93
N ASN A 276 22.55 11.24 21.91
CA ASN A 276 21.53 11.26 20.85
C ASN A 276 22.12 11.68 19.52
N ALA A 277 22.95 12.73 19.50
CA ALA A 277 23.65 13.18 18.28
C ALA A 277 24.58 12.09 17.72
N SER A 278 25.31 11.38 18.59
CA SER A 278 26.16 10.26 18.20
C SER A 278 25.37 9.12 17.56
N LYS A 279 24.26 8.70 18.20
CA LYS A 279 23.39 7.65 17.63
C LYS A 279 22.81 8.06 16.28
N ARG A 280 22.39 9.33 16.14
CA ARG A 280 21.88 9.84 14.88
C ARG A 280 22.94 9.85 13.79
N ALA A 281 24.14 10.34 14.08
CA ALA A 281 25.26 10.33 13.13
C ALA A 281 25.57 8.89 12.66
N GLN A 282 25.70 7.94 13.58
CA GLN A 282 25.95 6.54 13.24
C GLN A 282 24.83 5.91 12.39
N LYS A 283 23.56 6.26 12.65
CA LYS A 283 22.44 5.80 11.81
C LYS A 283 22.57 6.37 10.39
N LEU A 284 22.80 7.68 10.26
CA LEU A 284 22.93 8.36 8.97
C LEU A 284 24.12 7.86 8.16
N GLU A 285 25.26 7.56 8.80
CA GLU A 285 26.41 6.95 8.15
C GLU A 285 26.08 5.57 7.55
N LYS A 286 25.31 4.73 8.29
CA LYS A 286 24.89 3.42 7.79
C LYS A 286 23.94 3.54 6.60
N LEU A 287 22.95 4.45 6.69
CA LEU A 287 22.02 4.72 5.60
C LEU A 287 22.76 5.19 4.35
N LEU A 288 23.67 6.16 4.50
CA LEU A 288 24.46 6.69 3.38
C LEU A 288 25.39 5.64 2.77
N ALA A 289 26.01 4.80 3.59
CA ALA A 289 26.88 3.73 3.10
C ALA A 289 26.11 2.67 2.30
N GLU A 290 24.89 2.32 2.74
CA GLU A 290 24.01 1.41 1.99
C GLU A 290 23.57 2.04 0.68
N LEU A 291 23.10 3.28 0.73
CA LEU A 291 22.61 3.99 -0.44
C LEU A 291 23.69 4.24 -1.50
N ASN A 292 24.93 4.49 -1.10
CA ASN A 292 26.06 4.64 -2.02
C ASN A 292 26.34 3.33 -2.79
N LYS A 293 26.25 2.18 -2.11
CA LYS A 293 26.40 0.87 -2.78
C LYS A 293 25.25 0.57 -3.73
N TYR A 294 24.05 0.96 -3.33
CA TYR A 294 22.88 0.79 -4.16
C TYR A 294 22.91 1.68 -5.40
N GLU A 295 23.43 2.91 -5.27
CA GLU A 295 23.62 3.83 -6.38
C GLU A 295 24.52 3.23 -7.47
N GLU A 296 25.59 2.53 -7.11
CA GLU A 296 26.48 1.86 -8.09
C GLU A 296 25.72 0.82 -8.92
N ILE A 297 24.81 0.07 -8.27
CA ILE A 297 23.97 -0.93 -8.96
C ILE A 297 22.98 -0.22 -9.89
N VAL A 298 22.24 0.77 -9.37
CA VAL A 298 21.23 1.51 -10.14
C VAL A 298 21.87 2.25 -11.31
N HIS A 299 23.07 2.81 -11.14
CA HIS A 299 23.86 3.44 -12.21
C HIS A 299 24.10 2.47 -13.37
N HIS A 300 24.59 1.28 -13.07
CA HIS A 300 24.83 0.27 -14.09
C HIS A 300 23.58 -0.06 -14.90
N TYR A 301 22.44 -0.28 -14.22
CA TYR A 301 21.18 -0.60 -14.88
C TYR A 301 20.56 0.61 -15.61
N ALA A 302 20.77 1.82 -15.12
CA ALA A 302 20.33 3.05 -15.80
C ALA A 302 21.02 3.19 -17.16
N ASP A 303 22.30 2.93 -17.24
CA ASP A 303 23.08 2.99 -18.49
C ASP A 303 22.65 1.91 -19.49
N MET A 304 22.21 0.74 -18.99
CA MET A 304 21.72 -0.34 -19.85
C MET A 304 20.38 -0.02 -20.54
N ARG A 305 19.55 0.86 -19.98
CA ARG A 305 18.23 1.25 -20.51
C ARG A 305 17.40 0.03 -20.95
N LEU A 306 17.31 -0.98 -20.11
CA LEU A 306 16.67 -2.26 -20.43
C LEU A 306 15.20 -2.08 -20.81
N PRO A 307 14.76 -2.64 -21.94
CA PRO A 307 13.35 -2.72 -22.23
C PRO A 307 12.72 -3.88 -21.47
N LEU A 308 11.49 -3.69 -20.99
CA LEU A 308 10.65 -4.77 -20.51
C LEU A 308 9.56 -5.06 -21.55
N ASP A 309 9.36 -6.33 -21.84
CA ASP A 309 8.24 -6.80 -22.67
C ASP A 309 7.23 -7.48 -21.75
N LEU A 310 6.04 -6.90 -21.62
CA LEU A 310 5.02 -7.42 -20.71
C LEU A 310 4.54 -8.83 -21.11
N ASP A 311 4.68 -9.20 -22.38
CA ASP A 311 4.33 -10.54 -22.89
C ASP A 311 5.28 -11.64 -22.39
N ASP A 312 6.52 -11.30 -22.04
CA ASP A 312 7.48 -12.22 -21.40
C ASP A 312 7.00 -12.70 -20.00
N GLY A 313 6.03 -12.01 -19.43
CA GLY A 313 5.48 -12.25 -18.10
C GLY A 313 6.33 -11.70 -16.94
N VAL A 314 5.70 -11.65 -15.76
CA VAL A 314 6.27 -10.97 -14.59
C VAL A 314 7.61 -11.58 -14.15
N LYS A 315 7.75 -12.90 -14.14
CA LYS A 315 8.97 -13.56 -13.63
C LYS A 315 10.21 -13.25 -14.47
N VAL A 316 10.06 -13.28 -15.80
CA VAL A 316 11.17 -13.03 -16.73
C VAL A 316 11.62 -11.57 -16.60
N ASN A 317 10.66 -10.64 -16.66
CA ASN A 317 10.96 -9.22 -16.55
C ASN A 317 11.53 -8.83 -15.18
N TYR A 318 11.00 -9.40 -14.09
CA TYR A 318 11.52 -9.18 -12.73
C TYR A 318 12.98 -9.62 -12.61
N GLY A 319 13.33 -10.77 -13.25
CA GLY A 319 14.68 -11.28 -13.29
C GLY A 319 15.69 -10.33 -13.96
N LYS A 320 15.24 -9.53 -14.94
CA LYS A 320 16.09 -8.53 -15.63
C LYS A 320 16.57 -7.40 -14.69
N LEU A 321 15.83 -7.12 -13.61
CA LEU A 321 16.11 -6.04 -12.65
C LEU A 321 16.32 -6.55 -11.21
N ALA A 322 16.51 -7.85 -11.03
CA ALA A 322 16.47 -8.52 -9.72
C ALA A 322 17.45 -7.96 -8.67
N ASP A 323 18.59 -7.42 -9.11
CA ASP A 323 19.62 -6.89 -8.20
C ASP A 323 19.19 -5.58 -7.52
N MET A 324 18.23 -4.88 -8.11
CA MET A 324 17.69 -3.62 -7.58
C MET A 324 16.37 -3.81 -6.83
N LEU A 325 15.72 -4.95 -6.98
CA LEU A 325 14.36 -5.17 -6.51
C LEU A 325 14.32 -6.04 -5.24
N THR A 326 13.27 -5.86 -4.44
CA THR A 326 12.98 -6.73 -3.30
C THR A 326 12.83 -8.18 -3.76
N LYS A 327 13.51 -9.12 -3.11
CA LYS A 327 13.47 -10.55 -3.48
C LYS A 327 12.08 -11.15 -3.26
N ILE A 328 11.54 -11.76 -4.30
CA ILE A 328 10.30 -12.55 -4.22
C ILE A 328 10.64 -13.94 -3.66
N LYS A 329 10.17 -14.22 -2.44
CA LYS A 329 10.40 -15.50 -1.73
C LYS A 329 9.25 -16.49 -1.94
#